data_356d0df8f908f6f4c2b3f5a8df38ca2f
#
_entry.id   356d0df8f908f6f4c2b3f5a8df38ca2f
#
_cell.length_a   1.000
_cell.length_b   1.000
_cell.length_c   1.000
_cell.angle_alpha   90.00
_cell.angle_beta   90.00
_cell.angle_gamma   90.00
#
_symmetry.space_group_name_H-M   'P 1'
#
loop_
_entity.id
_entity.type
_entity.pdbx_description
1 polymer ?
#
loop_
_entity_poly.entity_id
_entity_poly.type
_entity_poly.pdbx_seq_one_letter_code
_entity_poly.pdbx_strand_id
1 'polypeptide(L)'
;EWSNVVKAKPLYWGHEQPKIPAELGYYDLRSSETRIAQSELARRAGIEGFCYWHYWFGNGKRLLERPFNEVLASGKPDFPFCLGWANHSWERKSWKPGNNNKLLIAQMYPGKEDYTAHFYAMLDAFKDKRYIRVDGKPIFLIWSPGSLPDSSEFINLWNKLSIENGLEGFYFIAYATNKKSANQFIKKGYNSAALDLMDECSQNRTIYRKTAYRILKALFSVPRIIDYENYTKYFIDNFEETENMLPIILPNYDHSPRSGKFGIVLNNSTPEKFGNFLHHLLEKLQTRLFEQNIVFIKSWNEWGEGNYLEPDIKYGKQYLDIFKKHILI
;
A
#
# COMPACT_ATOMS: atom_id res chain seq x y z
N GLU A 1 -0.88 2.00 16.87
CA GLU A 1 -1.60 1.06 16.02
C GLU A 1 -2.04 -0.17 16.79
N TRP A 2 -1.15 -0.88 17.48
CA TRP A 2 -1.46 -2.10 18.24
C TRP A 2 -2.62 -1.95 19.23
N SER A 3 -2.76 -0.77 19.86
CA SER A 3 -3.89 -0.51 20.78
C SER A 3 -5.26 -0.65 20.11
N ASN A 4 -5.37 -0.32 18.82
CA ASN A 4 -6.62 -0.48 18.07
C ASN A 4 -6.84 -1.94 17.68
N VAL A 5 -5.77 -2.63 17.29
CA VAL A 5 -5.81 -4.06 16.91
C VAL A 5 -6.27 -4.90 18.09
N VAL A 6 -5.61 -4.76 19.25
CA VAL A 6 -5.93 -5.54 20.46
C VAL A 6 -7.34 -5.29 20.99
N LYS A 7 -7.86 -4.05 20.84
CA LYS A 7 -9.20 -3.67 21.31
C LYS A 7 -10.30 -3.93 20.30
N ALA A 8 -9.98 -4.38 19.09
CA ALA A 8 -10.96 -4.67 18.07
C ALA A 8 -11.92 -5.78 18.52
N LYS A 9 -13.18 -5.65 18.13
CA LYS A 9 -14.24 -6.60 18.49
C LYS A 9 -15.01 -7.01 17.25
N PRO A 10 -15.56 -8.24 17.22
CA PRO A 10 -16.50 -8.64 16.17
C PRO A 10 -17.68 -7.66 16.07
N LEU A 11 -18.04 -7.25 14.85
CA LEU A 11 -19.13 -6.30 14.57
C LEU A 11 -20.37 -6.96 13.96
N TYR A 12 -20.25 -8.23 13.56
CA TYR A 12 -21.35 -9.04 13.02
C TYR A 12 -21.05 -10.52 13.21
N TRP A 13 -22.03 -11.38 12.97
CA TRP A 13 -21.86 -12.84 13.12
C TRP A 13 -20.82 -13.37 12.12
N GLY A 14 -19.82 -14.11 12.62
CA GLY A 14 -18.72 -14.63 11.83
C GLY A 14 -17.60 -13.63 11.55
N HIS A 15 -17.69 -12.40 12.07
CA HIS A 15 -16.59 -11.45 12.01
C HIS A 15 -15.48 -11.79 13.00
N GLU A 16 -14.28 -11.95 12.53
CA GLU A 16 -13.14 -12.37 13.34
C GLU A 16 -12.27 -11.19 13.73
N GLN A 17 -12.34 -10.82 15.00
CA GLN A 17 -11.50 -9.82 15.66
C GLN A 17 -11.26 -10.22 17.12
N PRO A 18 -10.12 -9.83 17.73
CA PRO A 18 -8.96 -9.15 17.12
C PRO A 18 -8.12 -10.09 16.24
N LYS A 19 -7.43 -9.54 15.25
CA LYS A 19 -6.36 -10.26 14.54
C LYS A 19 -5.10 -10.26 15.41
N ILE A 20 -4.47 -11.40 15.57
CA ILE A 20 -3.36 -11.58 16.52
C ILE A 20 -2.11 -11.99 15.73
N PRO A 21 -1.01 -11.22 15.81
CA PRO A 21 0.25 -11.59 15.17
C PRO A 21 0.82 -12.87 15.80
N ALA A 22 1.43 -13.72 14.97
CA ALA A 22 2.06 -14.97 15.42
C ALA A 22 3.53 -14.72 15.87
N GLU A 23 4.50 -15.17 15.08
CA GLU A 23 5.92 -15.24 15.46
C GLU A 23 6.54 -13.89 15.85
N LEU A 24 6.14 -12.82 15.19
CA LEU A 24 6.69 -11.48 15.45
C LEU A 24 6.06 -10.80 16.67
N GLY A 25 4.88 -11.28 17.13
CA GLY A 25 4.15 -10.64 18.21
C GLY A 25 3.74 -9.20 17.93
N TYR A 26 3.46 -8.45 18.98
CA TYR A 26 3.19 -7.00 18.90
C TYR A 26 4.52 -6.23 18.97
N TYR A 27 5.17 -6.11 17.84
CA TYR A 27 6.53 -5.61 17.72
C TYR A 27 6.63 -4.06 17.67
N ASP A 28 7.86 -3.59 17.79
CA ASP A 28 8.25 -2.19 17.56
C ASP A 28 9.22 -2.12 16.37
N LEU A 29 8.88 -1.35 15.33
CA LEU A 29 9.73 -1.17 14.15
C LEU A 29 11.04 -0.43 14.43
N ARG A 30 11.21 0.14 15.63
CA ARG A 30 12.49 0.71 16.06
C ARG A 30 13.53 -0.37 16.42
N SER A 31 13.09 -1.63 16.70
CA SER A 31 14.01 -2.75 16.89
C SER A 31 14.60 -3.20 15.55
N SER A 32 15.91 -3.32 15.48
CA SER A 32 16.64 -3.86 14.32
C SER A 32 16.31 -5.33 14.10
N GLU A 33 16.15 -6.09 15.17
CA GLU A 33 15.83 -7.53 15.16
C GLU A 33 14.47 -7.77 14.50
N THR A 34 13.49 -6.93 14.80
CA THR A 34 12.16 -6.98 14.16
C THR A 34 12.28 -6.78 12.65
N ARG A 35 13.00 -5.72 12.22
CA ARG A 35 13.17 -5.40 10.79
C ARG A 35 13.92 -6.51 10.05
N ILE A 36 14.91 -7.13 10.68
CA ILE A 36 15.65 -8.28 10.13
C ILE A 36 14.71 -9.47 10.00
N ALA A 37 13.96 -9.83 11.05
CA ALA A 37 13.02 -10.94 11.02
C ALA A 37 11.94 -10.77 9.95
N GLN A 38 11.39 -9.56 9.79
CA GLN A 38 10.43 -9.24 8.73
C GLN A 38 11.03 -9.48 7.33
N SER A 39 12.24 -8.98 7.08
CA SER A 39 12.91 -9.16 5.77
C SER A 39 13.26 -10.62 5.48
N GLU A 40 13.61 -11.40 6.48
CA GLU A 40 13.84 -12.84 6.33
C GLU A 40 12.57 -13.61 5.99
N LEU A 41 11.46 -13.29 6.65
CA LEU A 41 10.15 -13.87 6.33
C LEU A 41 9.75 -13.53 4.89
N ALA A 42 9.89 -12.26 4.49
CA ALA A 42 9.57 -11.79 3.16
C ALA A 42 10.43 -12.48 2.09
N ARG A 43 11.75 -12.52 2.29
CA ARG A 43 12.69 -13.20 1.37
C ARG A 43 12.37 -14.69 1.20
N ARG A 44 12.09 -15.40 2.30
CA ARG A 44 11.73 -16.82 2.25
C ARG A 44 10.43 -17.09 1.50
N ALA A 45 9.53 -16.11 1.46
CA ALA A 45 8.28 -16.18 0.72
C ALA A 45 8.43 -15.80 -0.77
N GLY A 46 9.59 -15.29 -1.21
CA GLY A 46 9.81 -14.84 -2.59
C GLY A 46 9.41 -13.37 -2.82
N ILE A 47 9.22 -12.58 -1.76
CA ILE A 47 9.03 -11.14 -1.88
C ILE A 47 10.38 -10.50 -2.16
N GLU A 48 10.43 -9.65 -3.19
CA GLU A 48 11.69 -9.10 -3.71
C GLU A 48 12.10 -7.80 -3.03
N GLY A 49 11.19 -7.10 -2.35
CA GLY A 49 11.55 -5.89 -1.62
C GLY A 49 10.37 -5.22 -0.92
N PHE A 50 10.68 -4.19 -0.13
CA PHE A 50 9.70 -3.39 0.58
C PHE A 50 9.55 -2.00 -0.03
N CYS A 51 8.31 -1.52 -0.17
CA CYS A 51 8.00 -0.11 -0.41
C CYS A 51 7.75 0.55 0.95
N TYR A 52 8.73 1.32 1.44
CA TYR A 52 8.57 2.04 2.70
C TYR A 52 7.74 3.29 2.53
N TRP A 53 6.73 3.48 3.40
CA TRP A 53 6.05 4.77 3.49
C TRP A 53 7.00 5.84 4.01
N HIS A 54 7.18 6.88 3.21
CA HIS A 54 7.96 8.06 3.50
C HIS A 54 7.03 9.26 3.67
N TYR A 55 7.25 10.05 4.72
CA TYR A 55 6.44 11.20 5.05
C TYR A 55 7.28 12.47 4.97
N TRP A 56 6.92 13.33 4.01
CA TRP A 56 7.45 14.68 3.85
C TRP A 56 6.26 15.63 3.77
N PHE A 57 6.06 16.45 4.81
CA PHE A 57 4.90 17.34 4.95
C PHE A 57 5.14 18.75 4.42
N GLY A 58 6.27 19.00 3.77
CA GLY A 58 6.75 20.31 3.35
C GLY A 58 7.60 21.01 4.42
N ASN A 59 8.41 21.99 3.98
CA ASN A 59 9.33 22.77 4.84
C ASN A 59 10.26 21.88 5.70
N GLY A 60 10.76 20.80 5.14
CA GLY A 60 11.65 19.87 5.81
C GLY A 60 11.01 18.99 6.90
N LYS A 61 9.68 19.06 7.09
CA LYS A 61 9.01 18.32 8.15
C LYS A 61 8.83 16.85 7.78
N ARG A 62 9.51 15.96 8.51
CA ARG A 62 9.43 14.51 8.40
C ARG A 62 8.84 13.89 9.67
N LEU A 63 8.21 12.74 9.53
CA LEU A 63 7.71 11.93 10.65
C LEU A 63 7.87 10.45 10.35
N LEU A 64 7.99 9.63 11.41
CA LEU A 64 8.16 8.18 11.36
C LEU A 64 9.39 7.72 10.54
N GLU A 65 10.33 8.61 10.32
CA GLU A 65 11.53 8.38 9.50
C GLU A 65 12.56 7.46 10.15
N ARG A 66 12.51 7.30 11.50
CA ARG A 66 13.55 6.60 12.26
C ARG A 66 13.79 5.16 11.77
N PRO A 67 12.78 4.28 11.60
CA PRO A 67 13.03 2.91 11.16
C PRO A 67 13.75 2.84 9.82
N PHE A 68 13.33 3.66 8.84
CA PHE A 68 13.96 3.71 7.53
C PHE A 68 15.37 4.32 7.58
N ASN A 69 15.57 5.42 8.32
CA ASN A 69 16.90 6.04 8.46
C ASN A 69 17.91 5.06 9.08
N GLU A 70 17.48 4.24 10.05
CA GLU A 70 18.35 3.21 10.64
C GLU A 70 18.66 2.07 9.66
N VAL A 71 17.69 1.67 8.81
CA VAL A 71 17.93 0.70 7.71
C VAL A 71 18.95 1.23 6.72
N LEU A 72 18.85 2.51 6.36
CA LEU A 72 19.76 3.15 5.43
C LEU A 72 21.16 3.26 6.03
N ALA A 73 21.28 3.80 7.23
CA ALA A 73 22.57 4.05 7.89
C ALA A 73 23.31 2.75 8.25
N SER A 74 22.61 1.71 8.68
CA SER A 74 23.23 0.43 9.08
C SER A 74 23.52 -0.52 7.93
N GLY A 75 22.89 -0.31 6.75
CA GLY A 75 22.87 -1.30 5.68
C GLY A 75 22.07 -2.57 6.00
N LYS A 76 21.32 -2.59 7.10
CA LYS A 76 20.57 -3.77 7.61
C LYS A 76 19.10 -3.45 7.83
N PRO A 77 18.17 -4.37 7.46
CA PRO A 77 18.42 -5.61 6.71
C PRO A 77 18.97 -5.35 5.31
N ASP A 78 19.81 -6.24 4.82
CA ASP A 78 20.23 -6.25 3.41
C ASP A 78 19.10 -6.85 2.56
N PHE A 79 18.11 -6.02 2.31
CA PHE A 79 16.90 -6.37 1.57
C PHE A 79 16.50 -5.21 0.67
N PRO A 80 16.09 -5.47 -0.59
CA PRO A 80 15.74 -4.40 -1.52
C PRO A 80 14.57 -3.55 -1.04
N PHE A 81 14.57 -2.27 -1.41
CA PHE A 81 13.52 -1.35 -1.04
C PHE A 81 13.29 -0.25 -2.08
N CYS A 82 12.13 0.35 -2.03
CA CYS A 82 11.84 1.65 -2.63
C CYS A 82 11.06 2.52 -1.65
N LEU A 83 10.80 3.77 -2.03
CA LEU A 83 10.02 4.71 -1.22
C LEU A 83 8.67 5.01 -1.85
N GLY A 84 7.66 5.09 -1.00
CA GLY A 84 6.35 5.63 -1.34
C GLY A 84 6.07 6.90 -0.54
N TRP A 85 5.91 8.04 -1.21
CA TRP A 85 5.57 9.28 -0.54
C TRP A 85 4.07 9.31 -0.19
N ALA A 86 3.77 9.17 1.10
CA ALA A 86 2.43 9.28 1.64
C ALA A 86 2.06 10.77 1.82
N ASN A 87 1.87 11.46 0.70
CA ASN A 87 1.69 12.90 0.59
C ASN A 87 0.25 13.35 0.89
N HIS A 88 -0.21 13.12 2.11
CA HIS A 88 -1.54 13.56 2.57
C HIS A 88 -1.51 14.09 3.99
N SER A 89 -2.41 15.00 4.32
CA SER A 89 -2.57 15.52 5.68
C SER A 89 -2.99 14.45 6.65
N TRP A 90 -2.50 14.51 7.87
CA TRP A 90 -2.99 13.65 8.93
C TRP A 90 -4.13 14.31 9.68
N GLU A 91 -5.20 13.54 9.82
CA GLU A 91 -6.41 13.96 10.51
C GLU A 91 -6.82 12.95 11.58
N ARG A 92 -7.23 13.45 12.73
CA ARG A 92 -8.00 12.66 13.67
C ARG A 92 -9.41 12.54 13.13
N LYS A 93 -9.72 11.44 12.45
CA LYS A 93 -11.05 11.23 11.90
C LYS A 93 -12.10 11.08 12.99
N SER A 94 -13.13 11.89 12.91
CA SER A 94 -14.35 11.69 13.68
C SER A 94 -15.29 10.81 12.85
N TRP A 95 -15.43 9.56 13.26
CA TRP A 95 -16.35 8.63 12.58
C TRP A 95 -17.83 8.90 12.88
N LYS A 96 -18.13 9.96 13.63
CA LYS A 96 -19.51 10.36 13.94
C LYS A 96 -20.02 11.36 12.90
N PRO A 97 -21.22 11.16 12.34
CA PRO A 97 -21.86 12.14 11.46
C PRO A 97 -21.92 13.52 12.10
N GLY A 98 -21.60 14.57 11.34
CA GLY A 98 -21.67 15.95 11.79
C GLY A 98 -20.46 16.47 12.59
N ASN A 99 -19.50 15.64 12.94
CA ASN A 99 -18.26 16.10 13.57
C ASN A 99 -17.16 16.32 12.53
N ASN A 100 -16.50 17.45 12.59
CA ASN A 100 -15.36 17.76 11.74
C ASN A 100 -14.13 16.94 12.17
N ASN A 101 -13.37 16.46 11.19
CA ASN A 101 -12.07 15.90 11.41
C ASN A 101 -11.14 16.97 12.01
N LYS A 102 -10.34 16.60 13.01
CA LYS A 102 -9.31 17.50 13.54
C LYS A 102 -8.02 17.30 12.75
N LEU A 103 -7.60 18.34 12.04
CA LEU A 103 -6.29 18.38 11.40
C LEU A 103 -5.20 18.23 12.47
N LEU A 104 -4.31 17.26 12.29
CA LEU A 104 -3.14 17.03 13.13
C LEU A 104 -1.89 17.61 12.48
N ILE A 105 -1.71 17.34 11.20
CA ILE A 105 -0.57 17.79 10.39
C ILE A 105 -1.06 18.06 8.97
N ALA A 106 -0.81 19.26 8.49
CA ALA A 106 -1.10 19.61 7.10
C ALA A 106 -0.01 19.10 6.16
N GLN A 107 -0.38 18.50 5.05
CA GLN A 107 0.49 18.31 3.91
C GLN A 107 0.57 19.65 3.15
N MET A 108 1.77 20.15 2.99
CA MET A 108 2.06 21.38 2.25
C MET A 108 2.92 21.08 1.03
N TYR A 109 2.81 21.93 0.04
CA TYR A 109 3.59 21.89 -1.20
C TYR A 109 4.14 23.29 -1.48
N PRO A 110 5.22 23.70 -0.75
CA PRO A 110 5.75 25.08 -0.85
C PRO A 110 6.40 25.43 -2.19
N GLY A 111 6.58 24.44 -3.07
CA GLY A 111 7.13 24.66 -4.40
C GLY A 111 8.56 24.16 -4.56
N LYS A 112 9.27 24.72 -5.54
CA LYS A 112 10.53 24.18 -6.07
C LYS A 112 11.65 24.04 -5.03
N GLU A 113 11.80 25.00 -4.15
CA GLU A 113 12.83 24.97 -3.09
C GLU A 113 12.59 23.80 -2.13
N ASP A 114 11.35 23.55 -1.74
CA ASP A 114 10.98 22.45 -0.88
C ASP A 114 11.13 21.09 -1.58
N TYR A 115 10.72 21.01 -2.85
CA TYR A 115 10.93 19.80 -3.65
C TYR A 115 12.41 19.47 -3.82
N THR A 116 13.25 20.49 -3.96
CA THR A 116 14.73 20.34 -4.00
C THR A 116 15.26 19.84 -2.66
N ALA A 117 14.83 20.43 -1.55
CA ALA A 117 15.20 19.98 -0.21
C ALA A 117 14.75 18.53 0.07
N HIS A 118 13.55 18.18 -0.37
CA HIS A 118 13.01 16.81 -0.28
C HIS A 118 13.88 15.81 -1.05
N PHE A 119 14.27 16.12 -2.28
CA PHE A 119 15.16 15.30 -3.08
C PHE A 119 16.49 15.04 -2.36
N TYR A 120 17.18 16.10 -1.90
CA TYR A 120 18.47 15.97 -1.24
C TYR A 120 18.38 15.24 0.12
N ALA A 121 17.27 15.38 0.84
CA ALA A 121 17.03 14.62 2.05
C ALA A 121 16.94 13.09 1.83
N MET A 122 16.64 12.65 0.60
CA MET A 122 16.50 11.24 0.24
C MET A 122 17.60 10.75 -0.73
N LEU A 123 18.54 11.60 -1.11
CA LEU A 123 19.54 11.28 -2.13
C LEU A 123 20.38 10.04 -1.78
N ASP A 124 20.78 9.88 -0.52
CA ASP A 124 21.55 8.73 -0.07
C ASP A 124 20.76 7.43 -0.21
N ALA A 125 19.44 7.49 0.02
CA ALA A 125 18.56 6.34 -0.23
C ALA A 125 18.51 6.00 -1.72
N PHE A 126 18.38 6.99 -2.60
CA PHE A 126 18.33 6.77 -4.04
C PHE A 126 19.64 6.23 -4.62
N LYS A 127 20.77 6.49 -3.96
CA LYS A 127 22.09 5.96 -4.32
C LYS A 127 22.41 4.59 -3.71
N ASP A 128 21.62 4.14 -2.74
CA ASP A 128 21.84 2.83 -2.11
C ASP A 128 21.69 1.70 -3.15
N LYS A 129 22.61 0.73 -3.10
CA LYS A 129 22.59 -0.43 -4.01
C LYS A 129 21.35 -1.32 -3.88
N ARG A 130 20.69 -1.27 -2.73
CA ARG A 130 19.45 -2.01 -2.45
C ARG A 130 18.20 -1.32 -3.00
N TYR A 131 18.33 -0.07 -3.46
CA TYR A 131 17.16 0.67 -3.97
C TYR A 131 16.66 0.04 -5.26
N ILE A 132 15.37 -0.32 -5.30
CA ILE A 132 14.73 -0.97 -6.46
C ILE A 132 14.65 0.01 -7.63
N ARG A 133 15.03 -0.47 -8.82
CA ARG A 133 15.11 0.31 -10.05
C ARG A 133 14.39 -0.39 -11.19
N VAL A 134 13.89 0.40 -12.13
CA VAL A 134 13.41 -0.05 -13.44
C VAL A 134 14.22 0.71 -14.48
N ASP A 135 14.85 0.01 -15.41
CA ASP A 135 15.74 0.59 -16.44
C ASP A 135 16.77 1.58 -15.82
N GLY A 136 17.44 1.17 -14.75
CA GLY A 136 18.41 2.00 -14.01
C GLY A 136 17.82 3.11 -13.14
N LYS A 137 16.52 3.43 -13.28
CA LYS A 137 15.84 4.53 -12.60
C LYS A 137 15.26 4.08 -11.27
N PRO A 138 15.55 4.75 -10.14
CA PRO A 138 14.94 4.45 -8.86
C PRO A 138 13.41 4.64 -8.90
N ILE A 139 12.69 3.67 -8.34
CA ILE A 139 11.23 3.74 -8.22
C ILE A 139 10.84 4.76 -7.14
N PHE A 140 9.90 5.67 -7.44
CA PHE A 140 9.30 6.53 -6.44
C PHE A 140 7.78 6.56 -6.59
N LEU A 141 7.07 5.98 -5.61
CA LEU A 141 5.62 5.92 -5.60
C LEU A 141 5.05 7.18 -4.92
N ILE A 142 4.02 7.78 -5.51
CA ILE A 142 3.28 8.91 -4.94
C ILE A 142 1.86 8.47 -4.62
N TRP A 143 1.49 8.52 -3.33
CA TRP A 143 0.21 8.04 -2.82
C TRP A 143 -0.99 8.89 -3.26
N SER A 144 -0.86 10.21 -3.19
CA SER A 144 -1.91 11.16 -3.59
C SER A 144 -1.43 12.06 -4.74
N PRO A 145 -1.24 11.51 -5.94
CA PRO A 145 -0.71 12.29 -7.07
C PRO A 145 -1.64 13.44 -7.47
N GLY A 146 -2.95 13.29 -7.25
CA GLY A 146 -3.94 14.33 -7.50
C GLY A 146 -3.90 15.50 -6.52
N SER A 147 -3.26 15.36 -5.37
CA SER A 147 -3.08 16.44 -4.38
C SER A 147 -1.83 17.28 -4.64
N LEU A 148 -0.91 16.80 -5.48
CA LEU A 148 0.28 17.54 -5.87
C LEU A 148 -0.12 18.64 -6.87
N PRO A 149 0.09 19.93 -6.55
CA PRO A 149 -0.45 21.04 -7.36
C PRO A 149 0.03 21.01 -8.81
N ASP A 150 1.32 20.82 -9.03
CA ASP A 150 1.94 20.61 -10.34
C ASP A 150 2.87 19.39 -10.29
N SER A 151 2.29 18.24 -10.63
CA SER A 151 3.06 17.00 -10.68
C SER A 151 4.09 16.98 -11.81
N SER A 152 3.85 17.69 -12.90
CA SER A 152 4.78 17.77 -14.03
C SER A 152 6.02 18.58 -13.65
N GLU A 153 5.85 19.70 -12.93
CA GLU A 153 6.98 20.47 -12.40
C GLU A 153 7.83 19.63 -11.44
N PHE A 154 7.18 18.93 -10.51
CA PHE A 154 7.86 18.04 -9.56
C PHE A 154 8.66 16.95 -10.27
N ILE A 155 8.05 16.24 -11.22
CA ILE A 155 8.67 15.15 -11.99
C ILE A 155 9.87 15.69 -12.79
N ASN A 156 9.72 16.80 -13.49
CA ASN A 156 10.78 17.39 -14.28
C ASN A 156 11.96 17.86 -13.41
N LEU A 157 11.67 18.50 -12.27
CA LEU A 157 12.69 18.94 -11.32
C LEU A 157 13.48 17.76 -10.77
N TRP A 158 12.80 16.71 -10.30
CA TRP A 158 13.46 15.56 -9.72
C TRP A 158 14.27 14.75 -10.74
N ASN A 159 13.79 14.62 -11.98
CA ASN A 159 14.57 14.02 -13.06
C ASN A 159 15.83 14.85 -13.35
N LYS A 160 15.74 16.16 -13.40
CA LYS A 160 16.91 17.04 -13.57
C LYS A 160 17.91 16.86 -12.42
N LEU A 161 17.45 16.98 -11.17
CA LEU A 161 18.30 16.80 -9.98
C LEU A 161 18.95 15.42 -9.94
N SER A 162 18.24 14.37 -10.34
CA SER A 162 18.78 13.01 -10.36
C SER A 162 19.96 12.88 -11.31
N ILE A 163 19.84 13.41 -12.53
CA ILE A 163 20.90 13.41 -13.54
C ILE A 163 22.11 14.21 -13.04
N GLU A 164 21.89 15.38 -12.46
CA GLU A 164 22.95 16.22 -11.87
C GLU A 164 23.70 15.52 -10.72
N ASN A 165 23.07 14.52 -10.09
CA ASN A 165 23.64 13.73 -8.98
C ASN A 165 24.09 12.31 -9.38
N GLY A 166 24.16 12.00 -10.69
CA GLY A 166 24.68 10.73 -11.21
C GLY A 166 23.69 9.58 -11.19
N LEU A 167 22.37 9.88 -11.22
CA LEU A 167 21.30 8.91 -11.43
C LEU A 167 20.74 9.05 -12.86
N GLU A 168 19.88 8.11 -13.29
CA GLU A 168 19.32 8.06 -14.66
C GLU A 168 17.89 8.64 -14.77
N GLY A 169 17.49 9.49 -13.87
CA GLY A 169 16.11 9.93 -13.71
C GLY A 169 15.38 9.09 -12.65
N PHE A 170 14.05 9.16 -12.63
CA PHE A 170 13.19 8.38 -11.75
C PHE A 170 12.17 7.57 -12.54
N TYR A 171 11.76 6.43 -11.99
CA TYR A 171 10.56 5.73 -12.40
C TYR A 171 9.41 6.10 -11.45
N PHE A 172 8.64 7.13 -11.83
CA PHE A 172 7.53 7.61 -11.00
C PHE A 172 6.30 6.75 -11.15
N ILE A 173 5.74 6.29 -10.03
CA ILE A 173 4.52 5.51 -9.97
C ILE A 173 3.43 6.31 -9.26
N ALA A 174 2.28 6.50 -9.91
CA ALA A 174 1.11 7.12 -9.30
C ALA A 174 0.22 6.05 -8.64
N TYR A 175 -0.14 6.20 -7.36
CA TYR A 175 -1.21 5.39 -6.79
C TYR A 175 -2.56 5.85 -7.34
N ALA A 176 -3.39 4.90 -7.78
CA ALA A 176 -4.69 5.18 -8.36
C ALA A 176 -5.74 4.19 -7.87
N THR A 177 -6.97 4.68 -7.64
CA THR A 177 -8.11 3.87 -7.15
C THR A 177 -9.10 3.49 -8.24
N ASN A 178 -8.85 3.93 -9.47
CA ASN A 178 -9.63 3.60 -10.65
C ASN A 178 -8.84 3.85 -11.94
N LYS A 179 -9.24 3.22 -13.03
CA LYS A 179 -8.59 3.33 -14.34
C LYS A 179 -8.56 4.75 -14.89
N LYS A 180 -9.62 5.52 -14.68
CA LYS A 180 -9.70 6.90 -15.20
C LYS A 180 -8.60 7.77 -14.60
N SER A 181 -8.44 7.73 -13.28
CA SER A 181 -7.37 8.48 -12.59
C SER A 181 -6.00 7.97 -12.99
N ALA A 182 -5.79 6.65 -13.09
CA ALA A 182 -4.54 6.06 -13.55
C ALA A 182 -4.11 6.60 -14.91
N ASN A 183 -5.00 6.55 -15.91
CA ASN A 183 -4.74 7.09 -17.25
C ASN A 183 -4.46 8.61 -17.24
N GLN A 184 -5.11 9.36 -16.34
CA GLN A 184 -4.84 10.80 -16.21
C GLN A 184 -3.45 11.06 -15.64
N PHE A 185 -2.97 10.26 -14.68
CA PHE A 185 -1.63 10.41 -14.11
C PHE A 185 -0.53 10.04 -15.10
N ILE A 186 -0.71 8.98 -15.88
CA ILE A 186 0.23 8.63 -16.95
C ILE A 186 0.36 9.80 -17.95
N LYS A 187 -0.76 10.40 -18.36
CA LYS A 187 -0.74 11.59 -19.23
C LYS A 187 -0.05 12.83 -18.61
N LYS A 188 0.08 12.88 -17.30
CA LYS A 188 0.81 13.94 -16.56
C LYS A 188 2.30 13.65 -16.37
N GLY A 189 2.82 12.55 -16.93
CA GLY A 189 4.26 12.24 -16.94
C GLY A 189 4.68 11.16 -15.93
N TYR A 190 3.75 10.50 -15.23
CA TYR A 190 4.09 9.31 -14.46
C TYR A 190 4.40 8.15 -15.41
N ASN A 191 5.41 7.35 -15.07
CA ASN A 191 5.80 6.20 -15.87
C ASN A 191 4.73 5.09 -15.81
N SER A 192 4.16 4.89 -14.63
CA SER A 192 3.12 3.88 -14.40
C SER A 192 2.13 4.33 -13.33
N ALA A 193 1.00 3.64 -13.25
CA ALA A 193 0.03 3.78 -12.18
C ALA A 193 -0.18 2.46 -11.46
N ALA A 194 0.00 2.47 -10.14
CA ALA A 194 -0.31 1.34 -9.26
C ALA A 194 -1.81 1.38 -8.91
N LEU A 195 -2.55 0.39 -9.38
CA LEU A 195 -4.01 0.39 -9.39
C LEU A 195 -4.59 -0.47 -8.26
N ASP A 196 -5.25 0.18 -7.30
CA ASP A 196 -6.04 -0.45 -6.23
C ASP A 196 -7.53 -0.34 -6.56
N LEU A 197 -8.16 -1.44 -6.92
CA LEU A 197 -9.57 -1.48 -7.34
C LEU A 197 -10.55 -1.73 -6.18
N MET A 198 -10.13 -1.72 -4.91
CA MET A 198 -11.00 -2.04 -3.79
C MET A 198 -12.14 -1.02 -3.63
N ASP A 199 -11.85 0.28 -3.71
CA ASP A 199 -12.86 1.32 -3.60
C ASP A 199 -13.85 1.26 -4.76
N GLU A 200 -13.38 1.05 -5.99
CA GLU A 200 -14.21 0.92 -7.18
C GLU A 200 -15.11 -0.32 -7.08
N CYS A 201 -14.58 -1.46 -6.70
CA CYS A 201 -15.34 -2.68 -6.40
C CYS A 201 -16.42 -2.41 -5.32
N SER A 202 -16.06 -1.70 -4.27
CA SER A 202 -16.97 -1.37 -3.18
C SER A 202 -18.16 -0.52 -3.61
N GLN A 203 -17.98 0.30 -4.64
CA GLN A 203 -19.01 1.19 -5.20
C GLN A 203 -19.82 0.52 -6.31
N ASN A 204 -19.26 -0.46 -7.01
CA ASN A 204 -19.90 -1.18 -8.12
C ASN A 204 -20.84 -2.28 -7.62
N ARG A 205 -21.86 -1.90 -6.84
CA ARG A 205 -22.88 -2.81 -6.34
C ARG A 205 -24.22 -2.58 -7.04
N THR A 206 -24.97 -3.65 -7.24
CA THR A 206 -26.35 -3.54 -7.72
C THR A 206 -27.22 -2.70 -6.75
N ILE A 207 -28.25 -2.06 -7.28
CA ILE A 207 -29.18 -1.23 -6.49
C ILE A 207 -29.76 -2.01 -5.30
N TYR A 208 -30.13 -3.29 -5.51
CA TYR A 208 -30.65 -4.17 -4.46
C TYR A 208 -29.64 -4.36 -3.31
N ARG A 209 -28.35 -4.61 -3.63
CA ARG A 209 -27.31 -4.76 -2.61
C ARG A 209 -27.01 -3.44 -1.89
N LYS A 210 -27.11 -2.31 -2.57
CA LYS A 210 -26.97 -0.97 -1.94
C LYS A 210 -28.11 -0.72 -0.96
N THR A 211 -29.35 -1.06 -1.34
CA THR A 211 -30.54 -0.88 -0.48
C THR A 211 -30.51 -1.82 0.72
N ALA A 212 -30.24 -3.11 0.51
CA ALA A 212 -30.07 -4.09 1.58
C ALA A 212 -28.98 -3.66 2.58
N TYR A 213 -27.83 -3.19 2.09
CA TYR A 213 -26.77 -2.67 2.97
C TYR A 213 -27.23 -1.45 3.78
N ARG A 214 -28.00 -0.52 3.18
CA ARG A 214 -28.53 0.66 3.91
C ARG A 214 -29.43 0.23 5.05
N ILE A 215 -30.30 -0.74 4.81
CA ILE A 215 -31.22 -1.31 5.82
C ILE A 215 -30.42 -1.99 6.94
N LEU A 216 -29.49 -2.88 6.59
CA LEU A 216 -28.65 -3.58 7.55
C LEU A 216 -27.79 -2.60 8.38
N LYS A 217 -27.24 -1.58 7.75
CA LYS A 217 -26.46 -0.54 8.42
C LYS A 217 -27.32 0.27 9.41
N ALA A 218 -28.57 0.57 9.04
CA ALA A 218 -29.49 1.30 9.91
C ALA A 218 -29.89 0.46 11.12
N LEU A 219 -30.19 -0.83 10.93
CA LEU A 219 -30.69 -1.73 11.99
C LEU A 219 -29.53 -2.26 12.89
N PHE A 220 -28.40 -2.65 12.31
CA PHE A 220 -27.36 -3.39 13.02
C PHE A 220 -26.02 -2.67 13.10
N SER A 221 -25.92 -1.46 12.54
CA SER A 221 -24.67 -0.67 12.58
C SER A 221 -23.44 -1.44 12.07
N VAL A 222 -23.57 -2.26 11.03
CA VAL A 222 -22.51 -3.08 10.45
C VAL A 222 -21.60 -2.27 9.51
N PRO A 223 -20.31 -2.65 9.34
CA PRO A 223 -19.42 -2.06 8.36
C PRO A 223 -19.83 -2.41 6.93
N ARG A 224 -19.14 -1.84 5.95
CA ARG A 224 -19.32 -2.24 4.55
C ARG A 224 -18.61 -3.57 4.30
N ILE A 225 -19.37 -4.64 4.15
CA ILE A 225 -18.85 -5.99 3.93
C ILE A 225 -18.80 -6.28 2.43
N ILE A 226 -17.67 -6.76 1.93
CA ILE A 226 -17.45 -7.25 0.58
C ILE A 226 -16.92 -8.66 0.72
N ASP A 227 -17.50 -9.61 0.02
CA ASP A 227 -16.92 -10.95 -0.05
C ASP A 227 -15.64 -10.94 -0.87
N TYR A 228 -14.60 -11.65 -0.38
CA TYR A 228 -13.27 -11.62 -0.98
C TYR A 228 -13.26 -12.15 -2.42
N GLU A 229 -14.03 -13.20 -2.74
CA GLU A 229 -14.13 -13.72 -4.10
C GLU A 229 -14.78 -12.71 -5.06
N ASN A 230 -15.79 -11.96 -4.59
CA ASN A 230 -16.37 -10.90 -5.40
C ASN A 230 -15.35 -9.77 -5.68
N TYR A 231 -14.49 -9.45 -4.71
CA TYR A 231 -13.41 -8.48 -4.91
C TYR A 231 -12.38 -8.98 -5.91
N THR A 232 -11.87 -10.20 -5.74
CA THR A 232 -10.82 -10.76 -6.61
C THR A 232 -11.31 -10.96 -8.03
N LYS A 233 -12.55 -11.45 -8.20
CA LYS A 233 -13.20 -11.53 -9.51
C LYS A 233 -13.33 -10.16 -10.16
N TYR A 234 -13.86 -9.17 -9.40
CA TYR A 234 -13.96 -7.80 -9.91
C TYR A 234 -12.61 -7.26 -10.36
N PHE A 235 -11.56 -7.49 -9.56
CA PHE A 235 -10.21 -7.07 -9.88
C PHE A 235 -9.73 -7.69 -11.19
N ILE A 236 -9.82 -9.01 -11.34
CA ILE A 236 -9.39 -9.74 -12.54
C ILE A 236 -10.17 -9.30 -13.78
N ASP A 237 -11.49 -9.13 -13.67
CA ASP A 237 -12.36 -8.72 -14.79
C ASP A 237 -12.09 -7.27 -15.24
N ASN A 238 -11.60 -6.41 -14.33
CA ASN A 238 -11.43 -4.98 -14.59
C ASN A 238 -9.98 -4.51 -14.65
N PHE A 239 -9.00 -5.32 -14.27
CA PHE A 239 -7.60 -4.97 -14.42
C PHE A 239 -7.19 -5.05 -15.89
N GLU A 240 -6.74 -3.94 -16.48
CA GLU A 240 -6.24 -3.88 -17.84
C GLU A 240 -4.75 -4.20 -17.88
N GLU A 241 -4.38 -5.09 -18.80
CA GLU A 241 -3.00 -5.48 -19.06
C GLU A 241 -2.30 -4.48 -19.98
N THR A 242 -2.06 -3.29 -19.49
CA THR A 242 -1.21 -2.34 -20.19
C THR A 242 0.14 -2.23 -19.47
N GLU A 243 1.21 -1.97 -20.19
CA GLU A 243 2.57 -1.89 -19.63
C GLU A 243 2.66 -0.89 -18.46
N ASN A 244 1.82 0.13 -18.46
CA ASN A 244 1.84 1.21 -17.48
C ASN A 244 0.87 1.01 -16.29
N MET A 245 0.12 -0.10 -16.24
CA MET A 245 -0.79 -0.41 -15.12
C MET A 245 -0.18 -1.50 -14.25
N LEU A 246 0.17 -1.15 -13.02
CA LEU A 246 0.74 -2.08 -12.04
C LEU A 246 -0.35 -2.52 -11.07
N PRO A 247 -0.55 -3.81 -10.82
CA PRO A 247 -1.57 -4.25 -9.89
C PRO A 247 -1.16 -4.01 -8.43
N ILE A 248 -2.10 -3.55 -7.61
CA ILE A 248 -2.02 -3.59 -6.15
C ILE A 248 -2.97 -4.67 -5.67
N ILE A 249 -2.45 -5.73 -5.08
CA ILE A 249 -3.23 -6.86 -4.58
C ILE A 249 -3.35 -6.83 -3.06
N LEU A 250 -4.51 -7.24 -2.55
CA LEU A 250 -4.79 -7.31 -1.12
C LEU A 250 -4.95 -8.77 -0.69
N PRO A 251 -4.10 -9.28 0.22
CA PRO A 251 -4.31 -10.60 0.81
C PRO A 251 -5.58 -10.68 1.65
N ASN A 252 -5.86 -9.61 2.37
CA ASN A 252 -6.99 -9.39 3.26
C ASN A 252 -7.22 -7.89 3.45
N TYR A 253 -8.33 -7.50 4.04
CA TYR A 253 -8.58 -6.11 4.45
C TYR A 253 -9.72 -6.05 5.46
N ASP A 254 -9.48 -5.44 6.60
CA ASP A 254 -10.49 -5.20 7.62
C ASP A 254 -10.18 -3.90 8.38
N HIS A 255 -10.79 -2.81 7.94
CA HIS A 255 -10.56 -1.49 8.52
C HIS A 255 -11.31 -1.28 9.85
N SER A 256 -12.00 -2.30 10.38
CA SER A 256 -12.79 -2.16 11.59
C SER A 256 -12.00 -1.81 12.85
N PRO A 257 -10.71 -2.21 13.04
CA PRO A 257 -9.93 -1.77 14.20
C PRO A 257 -9.75 -0.25 14.29
N ARG A 258 -9.68 0.44 13.15
CA ARG A 258 -9.56 1.92 13.09
C ARG A 258 -10.91 2.63 13.06
N SER A 259 -11.88 2.13 12.31
CA SER A 259 -13.11 2.86 11.97
C SER A 259 -14.40 2.23 12.49
N GLY A 260 -14.33 1.06 13.13
CA GLY A 260 -15.50 0.35 13.61
C GLY A 260 -16.50 0.09 12.47
N LYS A 261 -17.77 0.38 12.74
CA LYS A 261 -18.88 0.23 11.78
C LYS A 261 -18.80 1.11 10.52
N PHE A 262 -17.88 2.02 10.45
CA PHE A 262 -17.66 2.89 9.28
C PHE A 262 -16.61 2.36 8.32
N GLY A 263 -15.96 1.24 8.68
CA GLY A 263 -14.94 0.59 7.87
C GLY A 263 -15.49 -0.20 6.69
N ILE A 264 -14.53 -0.72 5.90
CA ILE A 264 -14.76 -1.72 4.86
C ILE A 264 -14.09 -3.01 5.35
N VAL A 265 -14.72 -4.14 5.10
CA VAL A 265 -14.20 -5.48 5.43
C VAL A 265 -14.27 -6.35 4.17
N LEU A 266 -13.14 -6.91 3.75
CA LEU A 266 -13.08 -8.02 2.80
C LEU A 266 -13.30 -9.32 3.61
N ASN A 267 -14.55 -9.79 3.63
CA ASN A 267 -14.94 -10.96 4.40
C ASN A 267 -14.56 -12.25 3.66
N ASN A 268 -14.31 -13.33 4.41
CA ASN A 268 -13.96 -14.65 3.87
C ASN A 268 -12.65 -14.68 3.07
N SER A 269 -11.69 -13.79 3.35
CA SER A 269 -10.33 -13.93 2.82
C SER A 269 -9.64 -15.14 3.47
N THR A 270 -9.08 -16.01 2.65
CA THR A 270 -8.32 -17.20 3.07
C THR A 270 -7.06 -17.32 2.23
N PRO A 271 -6.02 -18.02 2.72
CA PRO A 271 -4.82 -18.29 1.92
C PRO A 271 -5.13 -18.92 0.57
N GLU A 272 -6.06 -19.89 0.52
CA GLU A 272 -6.45 -20.57 -0.72
C GLU A 272 -7.06 -19.58 -1.75
N LYS A 273 -8.00 -18.73 -1.32
CA LYS A 273 -8.62 -17.73 -2.19
C LYS A 273 -7.62 -16.68 -2.67
N PHE A 274 -6.67 -16.31 -1.82
CA PHE A 274 -5.55 -15.45 -2.20
C PHE A 274 -4.66 -16.13 -3.25
N GLY A 275 -4.36 -17.43 -3.08
CA GLY A 275 -3.62 -18.21 -4.07
C GLY A 275 -4.33 -18.27 -5.43
N ASN A 276 -5.64 -18.51 -5.44
CA ASN A 276 -6.44 -18.49 -6.67
C ASN A 276 -6.41 -17.11 -7.35
N PHE A 277 -6.47 -16.04 -6.57
CA PHE A 277 -6.32 -14.68 -7.09
C PHE A 277 -4.95 -14.45 -7.72
N LEU A 278 -3.87 -14.85 -7.04
CA LEU A 278 -2.50 -14.77 -7.56
C LEU A 278 -2.36 -15.55 -8.87
N HIS A 279 -2.87 -16.78 -8.92
CA HIS A 279 -2.83 -17.61 -10.13
C HIS A 279 -3.41 -16.86 -11.34
N HIS A 280 -4.64 -16.41 -11.25
CA HIS A 280 -5.29 -15.70 -12.36
C HIS A 280 -4.62 -14.37 -12.72
N LEU A 281 -4.08 -13.65 -11.72
CA LEU A 281 -3.34 -12.42 -11.98
C LEU A 281 -2.03 -12.70 -12.72
N LEU A 282 -1.27 -13.71 -12.27
CA LEU A 282 0.00 -14.07 -12.90
C LEU A 282 -0.20 -14.58 -14.34
N GLU A 283 -1.24 -15.34 -14.61
CA GLU A 283 -1.61 -15.71 -16.00
C GLU A 283 -1.79 -14.47 -16.87
N LYS A 284 -2.49 -13.45 -16.36
CA LYS A 284 -2.65 -12.16 -17.06
C LYS A 284 -1.33 -11.42 -17.29
N LEU A 285 -0.37 -11.53 -16.38
CA LEU A 285 0.89 -10.78 -16.43
C LEU A 285 1.98 -11.48 -17.24
N GLN A 286 1.79 -12.72 -17.68
CA GLN A 286 2.80 -13.53 -18.41
C GLN A 286 3.31 -12.89 -19.70
N THR A 287 2.51 -12.03 -20.33
CA THR A 287 2.87 -11.37 -21.59
C THR A 287 3.77 -10.14 -21.42
N ARG A 288 4.00 -9.70 -20.16
CA ARG A 288 4.79 -8.50 -19.87
C ARG A 288 6.29 -8.78 -19.87
N LEU A 289 7.07 -7.76 -20.25
CA LEU A 289 8.52 -7.79 -20.05
C LEU A 289 8.82 -7.91 -18.56
N PHE A 290 9.80 -8.75 -18.21
CA PHE A 290 10.15 -9.07 -16.82
C PHE A 290 10.43 -7.82 -15.95
N GLU A 291 11.20 -6.86 -16.46
CA GLU A 291 11.57 -5.64 -15.73
C GLU A 291 10.39 -4.70 -15.43
N GLN A 292 9.30 -4.81 -16.19
CA GLN A 292 8.07 -4.02 -16.00
C GLN A 292 6.99 -4.78 -15.24
N ASN A 293 7.28 -6.02 -14.84
CA ASN A 293 6.32 -6.90 -14.20
C ASN A 293 6.29 -6.70 -12.68
N ILE A 294 5.90 -5.52 -12.24
CA ILE A 294 5.85 -5.13 -10.82
C ILE A 294 4.44 -5.37 -10.29
N VAL A 295 4.35 -6.08 -9.17
CA VAL A 295 3.12 -6.28 -8.40
C VAL A 295 3.34 -5.72 -6.99
N PHE A 296 2.48 -4.80 -6.55
CA PHE A 296 2.47 -4.35 -5.17
C PHE A 296 1.51 -5.19 -4.34
N ILE A 297 1.98 -5.63 -3.17
CA ILE A 297 1.13 -6.26 -2.16
C ILE A 297 0.83 -5.22 -1.09
N LYS A 298 -0.43 -4.87 -0.97
CA LYS A 298 -0.92 -3.99 0.08
C LYS A 298 -1.62 -4.85 1.13
N SER A 299 -0.98 -5.07 2.30
CA SER A 299 0.31 -4.58 2.74
C SER A 299 1.13 -5.72 3.35
N TRP A 300 2.38 -5.43 3.73
CA TRP A 300 3.16 -6.36 4.55
C TRP A 300 2.60 -6.41 5.97
N ASN A 301 2.37 -5.25 6.61
CA ASN A 301 2.14 -5.15 8.05
C ASN A 301 1.15 -4.05 8.48
N GLU A 302 0.13 -3.71 7.68
CA GLU A 302 -0.88 -2.72 8.07
C GLU A 302 -1.98 -3.36 8.94
N TRP A 303 -1.58 -3.79 10.15
CA TRP A 303 -2.45 -4.50 11.10
C TRP A 303 -3.68 -3.69 11.52
N GLY A 304 -3.55 -2.37 11.64
CA GLY A 304 -4.65 -1.48 12.00
C GLY A 304 -5.78 -1.42 10.97
N GLU A 305 -5.49 -1.81 9.73
CA GLU A 305 -6.48 -1.96 8.66
C GLU A 305 -6.79 -3.43 8.36
N GLY A 306 -6.30 -4.36 9.21
CA GLY A 306 -6.42 -5.78 8.94
C GLY A 306 -5.91 -6.17 7.56
N ASN A 307 -4.87 -5.46 7.09
CA ASN A 307 -4.31 -5.58 5.76
C ASN A 307 -2.82 -5.92 5.88
N TYR A 308 -2.54 -7.19 6.01
CA TYR A 308 -1.20 -7.70 6.30
C TYR A 308 -0.96 -9.04 5.63
N LEU A 309 0.33 -9.32 5.37
CA LEU A 309 0.82 -10.60 4.88
C LEU A 309 1.66 -11.33 5.94
N GLU A 310 2.06 -10.63 7.01
CA GLU A 310 2.75 -11.23 8.15
C GLU A 310 1.95 -12.36 8.77
N PRO A 311 2.61 -13.39 9.33
CA PRO A 311 1.94 -14.51 9.96
C PRO A 311 1.04 -14.11 11.14
N ASP A 312 -0.20 -14.59 11.16
CA ASP A 312 -1.15 -14.47 12.26
C ASP A 312 -1.38 -15.82 12.96
N ILE A 313 -2.02 -15.79 14.13
CA ILE A 313 -2.30 -17.03 14.88
C ILE A 313 -3.28 -17.94 14.12
N LYS A 314 -4.18 -17.37 13.32
CA LYS A 314 -5.21 -18.17 12.64
C LYS A 314 -4.64 -19.01 11.49
N TYR A 315 -3.83 -18.39 10.66
CA TYR A 315 -3.32 -19.01 9.43
C TYR A 315 -1.81 -19.30 9.46
N GLY A 316 -1.10 -18.86 10.51
CA GLY A 316 0.35 -19.02 10.56
C GLY A 316 0.99 -18.43 9.31
N LYS A 317 1.83 -19.19 8.64
CA LYS A 317 2.54 -18.82 7.41
C LYS A 317 1.79 -19.12 6.11
N GLN A 318 0.58 -19.63 6.15
CA GLN A 318 -0.12 -20.15 4.98
C GLN A 318 -0.23 -19.12 3.84
N TYR A 319 -0.43 -17.82 4.14
CA TYR A 319 -0.42 -16.78 3.11
C TYR A 319 0.95 -16.65 2.41
N LEU A 320 2.04 -16.70 3.18
CA LEU A 320 3.40 -16.67 2.65
C LEU A 320 3.73 -17.92 1.84
N ASP A 321 3.33 -19.10 2.34
CA ASP A 321 3.58 -20.38 1.67
C ASP A 321 2.84 -20.46 0.33
N ILE A 322 1.59 -20.02 0.29
CA ILE A 322 0.78 -19.95 -0.93
C ILE A 322 1.40 -18.93 -1.91
N PHE A 323 1.79 -17.76 -1.43
CA PHE A 323 2.46 -16.76 -2.26
C PHE A 323 3.72 -17.34 -2.90
N LYS A 324 4.58 -17.96 -2.08
CA LYS A 324 5.81 -18.62 -2.54
C LYS A 324 5.55 -19.66 -3.63
N LYS A 325 4.51 -20.49 -3.43
CA LYS A 325 4.13 -21.52 -4.40
C LYS A 325 3.80 -20.97 -5.78
N HIS A 326 3.22 -19.77 -5.85
CA HIS A 326 2.82 -19.16 -7.13
C HIS A 326 3.91 -18.32 -7.79
N ILE A 327 4.90 -17.81 -7.02
CA ILE A 327 5.96 -16.94 -7.55
C ILE A 327 7.21 -17.74 -7.96
N LEU A 328 7.52 -18.86 -7.31
CA LEU A 328 8.73 -19.66 -7.56
C LEU A 328 8.48 -20.87 -8.48
N ILE A 329 7.47 -20.82 -9.34
CA ILE A 329 7.22 -21.86 -10.35
C ILE A 329 8.06 -21.62 -11.59
#